data_dbd91df4ff8815a28d0c4e802ed0d18e
#
_entry.id   dbd91df4ff8815a28d0c4e802ed0d18e
#
_cell.length_a   1.000
_cell.length_b   1.000
_cell.length_c   1.000
_cell.angle_alpha   90.00
_cell.angle_beta   90.00
_cell.angle_gamma   90.00
#
_symmetry.space_group_name_H-M   'P 1'
#
loop_
_entity.id
_entity.type
_entity.pdbx_description
1 polymer ?
#
loop_
_entity_poly.entity_id
_entity_poly.type
_entity_poly.pdbx_seq_one_letter_code
_entity_poly.pdbx_strand_id
1 'polypeptide(L)'
;MPNTPRRLDNEKRYQYTLIDTHYQADNFTKGRAFKKFFDEFCQNVFEINLAMFEDIGEFPIAYNENNAYASIGAALHTLTPYAWSEAQINYKDTKHKNNTENSAKTDEKEKWRFVDFWCMNANKEFEVWIEAKRLWLNIGKNSQWQFDSAACERIKNALWQIDNIKKAKPYQIAKDTNFKVALFAIPLSCAASQTPDDKDIQKAPKAVADLLAEFIDNRRNMGVLCAVLNLDAQGKKEVETLYLNDFTPYFALAAVVLE
;
A
#
# COMPACT_ATOMS: atom_id res chain seq x y z
N MET A 1 10.19 -19.30 -3.07
CA MET A 1 11.13 -19.46 -1.95
C MET A 1 10.44 -18.96 -0.72
N PRO A 2 10.56 -19.56 0.47
CA PRO A 2 9.96 -19.02 1.67
C PRO A 2 10.52 -17.62 1.93
N ASN A 3 9.62 -16.68 2.24
CA ASN A 3 9.99 -15.31 2.58
C ASN A 3 10.85 -15.33 3.84
N THR A 4 12.14 -15.05 3.72
CA THR A 4 13.04 -15.00 4.87
C THR A 4 12.86 -13.64 5.54
N PRO A 5 12.50 -13.58 6.82
CA PRO A 5 12.42 -12.33 7.55
C PRO A 5 13.75 -11.59 7.49
N ARG A 6 13.73 -10.33 7.02
CA ARG A 6 14.88 -9.43 7.12
C ARG A 6 14.73 -8.65 8.42
N ARG A 7 15.84 -8.41 9.08
CA ARG A 7 15.89 -7.59 10.28
C ARG A 7 16.29 -6.19 9.87
N LEU A 8 15.44 -5.21 10.16
CA LEU A 8 15.71 -3.79 9.92
C LEU A 8 16.79 -3.26 10.88
N ASP A 9 16.95 -3.90 12.04
CA ASP A 9 17.89 -3.49 13.06
C ASP A 9 18.90 -4.61 13.39
N ASN A 10 20.17 -4.24 13.57
CA ASN A 10 21.23 -5.13 14.03
C ASN A 10 20.97 -5.67 15.46
N GLU A 11 20.14 -5.03 16.27
CA GLU A 11 19.76 -5.40 17.63
C GLU A 11 18.53 -6.32 17.74
N LYS A 12 17.88 -6.69 16.64
CA LYS A 12 16.87 -7.76 16.59
C LYS A 12 15.49 -7.42 17.17
N ARG A 13 15.15 -6.14 17.34
CA ARG A 13 13.88 -5.75 17.96
C ARG A 13 12.69 -5.91 17.02
N TYR A 14 12.85 -5.58 15.75
CA TYR A 14 11.80 -5.62 14.73
C TYR A 14 12.16 -6.59 13.61
N GLN A 15 11.15 -7.19 12.99
CA GLN A 15 11.34 -8.06 11.82
C GLN A 15 10.53 -7.56 10.66
N TYR A 16 11.19 -7.44 9.52
CA TYR A 16 10.60 -7.08 8.24
C TYR A 16 10.47 -8.31 7.35
N THR A 17 9.33 -8.43 6.67
CA THR A 17 9.08 -9.50 5.70
C THR A 17 8.34 -8.93 4.49
N LEU A 18 8.84 -9.21 3.28
CA LEU A 18 8.11 -8.97 2.05
C LEU A 18 7.41 -10.26 1.59
N ILE A 19 6.10 -10.22 1.45
CA ILE A 19 5.24 -11.30 0.96
C ILE A 19 4.89 -10.98 -0.49
N ASP A 20 5.24 -11.88 -1.40
CA ASP A 20 5.07 -11.74 -2.85
C ASP A 20 4.36 -12.94 -3.50
N THR A 21 3.65 -13.74 -2.69
CA THR A 21 2.98 -14.97 -3.15
C THR A 21 1.96 -14.72 -4.27
N HIS A 22 1.40 -13.52 -4.32
CA HIS A 22 0.43 -13.08 -5.32
C HIS A 22 1.01 -12.07 -6.34
N TYR A 23 2.34 -11.98 -6.43
CA TYR A 23 3.04 -11.14 -7.39
C TYR A 23 3.98 -11.96 -8.27
N GLN A 24 3.60 -12.17 -9.51
CA GLN A 24 4.43 -12.85 -10.50
C GLN A 24 5.20 -11.81 -11.32
N ALA A 25 6.43 -11.54 -10.94
CA ALA A 25 7.25 -10.47 -11.55
C ALA A 25 7.39 -10.60 -13.08
N ASP A 26 7.37 -11.82 -13.60
CA ASP A 26 7.51 -12.09 -15.03
C ASP A 26 6.23 -11.76 -15.85
N ASN A 27 5.11 -11.47 -15.17
CA ASN A 27 3.89 -10.97 -15.81
C ASN A 27 3.91 -9.46 -16.07
N PHE A 28 4.94 -8.75 -15.60
CA PHE A 28 5.07 -7.31 -15.70
C PHE A 28 6.35 -6.93 -16.44
N THR A 29 6.27 -5.92 -17.29
CA THR A 29 7.46 -5.28 -17.84
C THR A 29 8.25 -4.64 -16.68
N LYS A 30 9.53 -4.99 -16.50
CA LYS A 30 10.32 -4.52 -15.35
C LYS A 30 9.81 -4.97 -13.96
N GLY A 31 8.99 -6.01 -13.87
CA GLY A 31 8.38 -6.45 -12.62
C GLY A 31 9.37 -6.78 -11.50
N ARG A 32 10.54 -7.35 -11.81
CA ARG A 32 11.58 -7.61 -10.80
C ARG A 32 12.20 -6.32 -10.27
N ALA A 33 12.41 -5.33 -11.14
CA ALA A 33 12.92 -4.02 -10.75
C ALA A 33 11.90 -3.26 -9.90
N PHE A 34 10.61 -3.32 -10.27
CA PHE A 34 9.54 -2.75 -9.47
C PHE A 34 9.43 -3.41 -8.09
N LYS A 35 9.49 -4.75 -8.01
CA LYS A 35 9.47 -5.46 -6.71
C LYS A 35 10.60 -4.99 -5.80
N LYS A 36 11.82 -4.84 -6.35
CA LYS A 36 12.96 -4.32 -5.59
C LYS A 36 12.72 -2.88 -5.12
N PHE A 37 12.20 -2.02 -5.99
CA PHE A 37 11.84 -0.64 -5.66
C PHE A 37 10.80 -0.60 -4.53
N PHE A 38 9.75 -1.41 -4.61
CA PHE A 38 8.72 -1.50 -3.59
C PHE A 38 9.26 -2.00 -2.24
N ASP A 39 10.15 -3.00 -2.26
CA ASP A 39 10.82 -3.51 -1.08
C ASP A 39 11.64 -2.41 -0.36
N GLU A 40 12.48 -1.69 -1.10
CA GLU A 40 13.28 -0.58 -0.58
C GLU A 40 12.40 0.58 -0.09
N PHE A 41 11.33 0.90 -0.83
CA PHE A 41 10.35 1.91 -0.44
C PHE A 41 9.70 1.57 0.91
N CYS A 42 9.20 0.35 1.09
CA CYS A 42 8.56 -0.05 2.34
C CYS A 42 9.53 -0.06 3.52
N GLN A 43 10.78 -0.49 3.32
CA GLN A 43 11.81 -0.41 4.35
C GLN A 43 12.02 1.04 4.79
N ASN A 44 12.17 2.00 3.86
CA ASN A 44 12.33 3.42 4.19
C ASN A 44 11.12 3.97 4.96
N VAL A 45 9.89 3.61 4.57
CA VAL A 45 8.68 4.04 5.31
C VAL A 45 8.73 3.52 6.75
N PHE A 46 9.09 2.25 6.94
CA PHE A 46 9.17 1.67 8.28
C PHE A 46 10.30 2.26 9.10
N GLU A 47 11.48 2.46 8.54
CA GLU A 47 12.62 3.08 9.22
C GLU A 47 12.31 4.48 9.73
N ILE A 48 11.65 5.33 8.90
CA ILE A 48 11.21 6.67 9.30
C ILE A 48 10.26 6.61 10.52
N ASN A 49 9.30 5.70 10.51
CA ASN A 49 8.32 5.58 11.59
C ASN A 49 8.91 4.93 12.84
N LEU A 50 9.81 3.96 12.68
CA LEU A 50 10.51 3.33 13.80
C LEU A 50 11.44 4.30 14.52
N ALA A 51 12.16 5.17 13.80
CA ALA A 51 12.98 6.19 14.41
C ALA A 51 12.14 7.11 15.33
N MET A 52 10.97 7.54 14.87
CA MET A 52 10.05 8.32 15.70
C MET A 52 9.51 7.51 16.89
N PHE A 53 9.20 6.23 16.66
CA PHE A 53 8.70 5.37 17.74
C PHE A 53 9.75 5.15 18.84
N GLU A 54 11.01 4.99 18.47
CA GLU A 54 12.12 4.83 19.42
C GLU A 54 12.45 6.11 20.19
N ASP A 55 12.41 7.26 19.50
CA ASP A 55 12.81 8.55 20.10
C ASP A 55 11.71 9.17 20.96
N ILE A 56 10.43 9.07 20.53
CA ILE A 56 9.30 9.79 21.16
C ILE A 56 8.07 8.94 21.42
N GLY A 57 8.10 7.62 21.14
CA GLY A 57 6.99 6.71 21.36
C GLY A 57 5.86 6.82 20.33
N GLU A 58 6.06 7.54 19.22
CA GLU A 58 5.03 7.80 18.21
C GLU A 58 5.28 7.03 16.91
N PHE A 59 4.24 6.35 16.37
CA PHE A 59 4.29 5.64 15.10
C PHE A 59 3.30 6.24 14.10
N PRO A 60 3.62 7.38 13.47
CA PRO A 60 2.66 8.26 12.80
C PRO A 60 1.83 7.61 11.71
N ILE A 61 2.43 6.70 10.92
CA ILE A 61 1.74 6.01 9.83
C ILE A 61 0.50 5.23 10.31
N ALA A 62 0.46 4.85 11.59
CA ALA A 62 -0.64 4.11 12.16
C ALA A 62 -1.85 4.98 12.50
N TYR A 63 -1.72 6.31 12.64
CA TYR A 63 -2.79 7.15 13.20
C TYR A 63 -3.88 7.53 12.20
N ASN A 64 -3.51 8.10 11.06
CA ASN A 64 -4.47 8.56 10.06
C ASN A 64 -3.85 8.61 8.66
N GLU A 65 -4.69 8.91 7.66
CA GLU A 65 -4.30 8.95 6.26
C GLU A 65 -3.27 10.05 5.98
N ASN A 66 -3.41 11.23 6.60
CA ASN A 66 -2.46 12.35 6.39
C ASN A 66 -1.07 12.02 6.94
N ASN A 67 -0.98 11.36 8.09
CA ASN A 67 0.29 10.93 8.65
C ASN A 67 0.95 9.82 7.81
N ALA A 68 0.14 8.91 7.26
CA ALA A 68 0.63 7.92 6.30
C ALA A 68 1.18 8.60 5.04
N TYR A 69 0.51 9.63 4.52
CA TYR A 69 0.98 10.40 3.36
C TYR A 69 2.33 11.07 3.62
N ALA A 70 2.52 11.67 4.79
CA ALA A 70 3.80 12.30 5.15
C ALA A 70 4.95 11.28 5.14
N SER A 71 4.75 10.11 5.75
CA SER A 71 5.75 9.04 5.78
C SER A 71 6.03 8.45 4.40
N ILE A 72 4.99 8.24 3.59
CA ILE A 72 5.09 7.75 2.20
C ILE A 72 5.88 8.75 1.36
N GLY A 73 5.52 10.03 1.41
CA GLY A 73 6.19 11.09 0.65
C GLY A 73 7.67 11.21 1.02
N ALA A 74 8.01 11.19 2.30
CA ALA A 74 9.38 11.24 2.78
C ALA A 74 10.19 10.03 2.28
N ALA A 75 9.63 8.82 2.35
CA ALA A 75 10.29 7.60 1.88
C ALA A 75 10.52 7.62 0.35
N LEU A 76 9.57 8.13 -0.43
CA LEU A 76 9.74 8.28 -1.89
C LEU A 76 10.88 9.24 -2.22
N HIS A 77 10.96 10.39 -1.52
CA HIS A 77 12.05 11.36 -1.73
C HIS A 77 13.42 10.83 -1.31
N THR A 78 13.49 9.89 -0.38
CA THR A 78 14.74 9.20 -0.04
C THR A 78 15.18 8.25 -1.17
N LEU A 79 14.23 7.63 -1.85
CA LEU A 79 14.48 6.60 -2.86
C LEU A 79 14.79 7.19 -4.24
N THR A 80 14.19 8.31 -4.57
CA THR A 80 14.33 8.95 -5.88
C THR A 80 14.18 10.47 -5.79
N PRO A 81 14.97 11.24 -6.60
CA PRO A 81 14.74 12.68 -6.71
C PRO A 81 13.48 13.04 -7.52
N TYR A 82 12.85 12.06 -8.14
CA TYR A 82 11.69 12.23 -9.01
C TYR A 82 10.42 11.76 -8.29
N ALA A 83 10.02 12.47 -7.24
CA ALA A 83 8.79 12.18 -6.52
C ALA A 83 7.93 13.44 -6.40
N TRP A 84 6.62 13.29 -6.50
CA TRP A 84 5.66 14.37 -6.44
C TRP A 84 4.37 13.91 -5.77
N SER A 85 3.91 14.62 -4.74
CA SER A 85 2.61 14.43 -4.11
C SER A 85 1.54 15.24 -4.83
N GLU A 86 0.30 14.74 -4.83
CA GLU A 86 -0.84 15.37 -5.51
C GLU A 86 -0.58 15.65 -7.00
N ALA A 87 -0.03 14.66 -7.70
CA ALA A 87 0.28 14.77 -9.11
C ALA A 87 -0.98 14.88 -9.96
N GLN A 88 -1.05 15.89 -10.81
CA GLN A 88 -2.20 16.13 -11.68
C GLN A 88 -2.25 15.10 -12.82
N ILE A 89 -3.45 14.56 -13.06
CA ILE A 89 -3.75 13.71 -14.20
C ILE A 89 -4.95 14.23 -14.98
N ASN A 90 -4.86 14.18 -16.31
CA ASN A 90 -5.98 14.49 -17.18
C ASN A 90 -6.96 13.33 -17.21
N TYR A 91 -8.18 13.58 -16.79
CA TYR A 91 -9.26 12.61 -16.80
C TYR A 91 -10.27 12.95 -17.93
N LYS A 92 -10.41 12.04 -18.90
CA LYS A 92 -11.54 12.10 -19.83
C LYS A 92 -12.69 11.31 -19.23
N ASP A 93 -13.68 12.03 -18.74
CA ASP A 93 -14.92 11.43 -18.21
C ASP A 93 -15.69 10.77 -19.37
N THR A 94 -15.55 9.46 -19.52
CA THR A 94 -16.45 8.69 -20.39
C THR A 94 -17.74 8.50 -19.62
N LYS A 95 -18.63 9.51 -19.67
CA LYS A 95 -19.98 9.35 -19.16
C LYS A 95 -20.60 8.10 -19.79
N HIS A 96 -21.11 7.22 -18.97
CA HIS A 96 -22.11 6.26 -19.37
C HIS A 96 -23.19 6.98 -20.18
N LYS A 97 -23.23 6.74 -21.47
CA LYS A 97 -24.36 7.14 -22.32
C LYS A 97 -25.57 6.36 -21.85
N ASN A 98 -26.33 6.92 -20.91
CA ASN A 98 -27.72 6.56 -20.80
C ASN A 98 -28.40 7.08 -22.08
N ASN A 99 -28.88 6.15 -22.88
CA ASN A 99 -29.65 6.40 -24.09
C ASN A 99 -30.84 7.30 -23.78
N THR A 100 -30.69 8.60 -24.04
CA THR A 100 -31.77 9.48 -24.36
C THR A 100 -31.28 10.39 -25.48
N GLU A 101 -31.79 10.10 -26.68
CA GLU A 101 -31.61 10.91 -27.86
C GLU A 101 -32.07 12.34 -27.57
N ASN A 102 -31.31 13.31 -28.01
CA ASN A 102 -31.50 14.77 -27.96
C ASN A 102 -30.81 15.49 -26.79
N SER A 103 -29.53 15.75 -26.95
CA SER A 103 -28.97 17.02 -26.46
C SER A 103 -27.65 17.36 -27.15
N ALA A 104 -27.57 18.63 -27.50
CA ALA A 104 -26.49 19.34 -28.17
C ALA A 104 -25.11 18.99 -27.61
N LYS A 105 -24.08 19.13 -28.45
CA LYS A 105 -22.64 19.06 -28.15
C LYS A 105 -22.36 19.64 -26.77
N THR A 106 -22.25 18.77 -25.77
CA THR A 106 -21.70 19.16 -24.48
C THR A 106 -20.18 19.12 -24.63
N ASP A 107 -19.56 20.29 -24.52
CA ASP A 107 -18.11 20.43 -24.37
C ASP A 107 -17.62 19.41 -23.37
N GLU A 108 -16.75 18.51 -23.80
CA GLU A 108 -16.03 17.58 -22.90
C GLU A 108 -15.14 18.44 -21.99
N LYS A 109 -15.67 18.85 -20.84
CA LYS A 109 -14.86 19.54 -19.84
C LYS A 109 -13.82 18.54 -19.35
N GLU A 110 -12.58 18.78 -19.70
CA GLU A 110 -11.44 18.10 -19.10
C GLU A 110 -11.51 18.33 -17.57
N LYS A 111 -11.76 17.27 -16.82
CA LYS A 111 -11.70 17.32 -15.36
C LYS A 111 -10.30 16.92 -14.93
N TRP A 112 -9.63 17.82 -14.24
CA TRP A 112 -8.40 17.54 -13.57
C TRP A 112 -8.66 16.63 -12.36
N ARG A 113 -7.83 15.64 -12.20
CA ARG A 113 -7.82 14.76 -11.04
C ARG A 113 -6.41 14.70 -10.49
N PHE A 114 -6.30 14.47 -9.20
CA PHE A 114 -5.02 14.28 -8.53
C PHE A 114 -4.89 12.81 -8.15
N VAL A 115 -3.69 12.29 -8.26
CA VAL A 115 -3.26 11.05 -7.66
C VAL A 115 -2.38 11.38 -6.46
N ASP A 116 -2.45 10.59 -5.40
CA ASP A 116 -1.76 10.93 -4.16
C ASP A 116 -0.25 11.10 -4.35
N PHE A 117 0.38 10.21 -5.12
CA PHE A 117 1.81 10.33 -5.46
C PHE A 117 2.09 9.86 -6.88
N TRP A 118 3.04 10.53 -7.50
CA TRP A 118 3.76 10.07 -8.67
C TRP A 118 5.25 10.01 -8.37
N CYS A 119 5.92 8.99 -8.85
CA CYS A 119 7.38 8.97 -8.86
C CYS A 119 7.91 8.20 -10.08
N MET A 120 9.20 8.39 -10.34
CA MET A 120 9.95 7.63 -11.33
C MET A 120 11.16 7.03 -10.61
N ASN A 121 11.51 5.78 -10.89
CA ASN A 121 12.70 5.19 -10.27
C ASN A 121 13.96 5.96 -10.70
N ALA A 122 15.01 5.92 -9.87
CA ALA A 122 16.23 6.72 -10.08
C ALA A 122 16.88 6.48 -11.45
N ASN A 123 16.76 5.27 -11.99
CA ASN A 123 17.29 4.89 -13.31
C ASN A 123 16.39 5.29 -14.49
N LYS A 124 15.23 5.90 -14.24
CA LYS A 124 14.21 6.31 -15.23
C LYS A 124 13.68 5.16 -16.10
N GLU A 125 13.62 3.96 -15.53
CA GLU A 125 13.17 2.76 -16.25
C GLU A 125 11.65 2.60 -16.24
N PHE A 126 10.97 3.12 -15.17
CA PHE A 126 9.53 3.05 -15.02
C PHE A 126 9.02 4.20 -14.15
N GLU A 127 7.75 4.50 -14.33
CA GLU A 127 6.98 5.44 -13.51
C GLU A 127 6.02 4.67 -12.60
N VAL A 128 5.70 5.26 -11.44
CA VAL A 128 4.76 4.69 -10.46
C VAL A 128 3.73 5.75 -10.09
N TRP A 129 2.47 5.40 -10.23
CA TRP A 129 1.32 6.20 -9.83
C TRP A 129 0.67 5.54 -8.63
N ILE A 130 0.58 6.24 -7.50
CA ILE A 130 0.18 5.66 -6.23
C ILE A 130 -1.08 6.37 -5.73
N GLU A 131 -2.12 5.59 -5.48
CA GLU A 131 -3.28 5.97 -4.68
C GLU A 131 -3.15 5.29 -3.33
N ALA A 132 -3.03 6.05 -2.26
CA ALA A 132 -2.78 5.54 -0.92
C ALA A 132 -4.05 5.60 -0.06
N LYS A 133 -4.34 4.54 0.67
CA LYS A 133 -5.47 4.48 1.60
C LYS A 133 -5.04 3.84 2.91
N ARG A 134 -5.67 4.26 3.98
CA ARG A 134 -5.54 3.60 5.26
C ARG A 134 -6.68 2.58 5.43
N LEU A 135 -6.32 1.37 5.81
CA LEU A 135 -7.25 0.32 6.18
C LEU A 135 -7.00 -0.09 7.64
N TRP A 136 -7.81 -1.01 8.12
CA TRP A 136 -7.67 -1.64 9.42
C TRP A 136 -8.03 -3.12 9.29
N LEU A 137 -7.22 -4.01 9.90
CA LEU A 137 -7.55 -5.41 9.99
C LEU A 137 -7.64 -5.84 11.46
N ASN A 138 -8.83 -6.25 11.88
CA ASN A 138 -9.03 -6.84 13.20
C ASN A 138 -8.56 -8.30 13.19
N ILE A 139 -7.53 -8.59 14.01
CA ILE A 139 -6.95 -9.93 14.15
C ILE A 139 -7.35 -10.64 15.46
N GLY A 140 -8.36 -10.16 16.18
CA GLY A 140 -8.80 -10.73 17.46
C GLY A 140 -9.25 -12.18 17.35
N LYS A 141 -9.21 -12.92 18.48
CA LYS A 141 -9.63 -14.35 18.58
C LYS A 141 -10.99 -14.65 17.97
N ASN A 142 -11.93 -13.71 18.11
CA ASN A 142 -13.30 -13.86 17.64
C ASN A 142 -13.56 -13.18 16.29
N SER A 143 -12.53 -12.59 15.66
CA SER A 143 -12.65 -12.00 14.34
C SER A 143 -12.42 -13.06 13.26
N GLN A 144 -13.07 -12.89 12.12
CA GLN A 144 -12.84 -13.76 10.95
C GLN A 144 -11.62 -13.32 10.14
N TRP A 145 -10.87 -12.33 10.63
CA TRP A 145 -9.74 -11.71 9.91
C TRP A 145 -10.14 -11.29 8.50
N GLN A 146 -11.22 -10.56 8.39
CA GLN A 146 -11.73 -10.03 7.14
C GLN A 146 -11.78 -8.51 7.20
N PHE A 147 -11.65 -7.88 6.04
CA PHE A 147 -11.91 -6.45 5.92
C PHE A 147 -13.41 -6.20 6.11
N ASP A 148 -13.74 -5.19 6.90
CA ASP A 148 -15.13 -4.74 7.05
C ASP A 148 -15.66 -4.10 5.74
N SER A 149 -16.93 -3.78 5.69
CA SER A 149 -17.57 -3.20 4.52
C SER A 149 -16.94 -1.88 4.10
N ALA A 150 -16.52 -1.04 5.05
CA ALA A 150 -15.90 0.25 4.78
C ALA A 150 -14.50 0.08 4.18
N ALA A 151 -13.69 -0.85 4.71
CA ALA A 151 -12.40 -1.20 4.15
C ALA A 151 -12.54 -1.79 2.74
N CYS A 152 -13.50 -2.70 2.54
CA CYS A 152 -13.79 -3.25 1.21
C CYS A 152 -14.16 -2.17 0.19
N GLU A 153 -14.96 -1.18 0.58
CA GLU A 153 -15.32 -0.05 -0.27
C GLU A 153 -14.08 0.82 -0.61
N ARG A 154 -13.24 1.11 0.38
CA ARG A 154 -11.98 1.85 0.16
C ARG A 154 -11.04 1.13 -0.80
N ILE A 155 -10.91 -0.20 -0.68
CA ILE A 155 -10.12 -1.02 -1.60
C ILE A 155 -10.68 -0.90 -3.02
N LYS A 156 -11.99 -1.13 -3.21
CA LYS A 156 -12.65 -1.03 -4.53
C LYS A 156 -12.49 0.36 -5.14
N ASN A 157 -12.62 1.41 -4.34
CA ASN A 157 -12.45 2.79 -4.79
C ASN A 157 -11.01 3.06 -5.22
N ALA A 158 -10.00 2.62 -4.45
CA ALA A 158 -8.60 2.78 -4.83
C ALA A 158 -8.28 2.02 -6.14
N LEU A 159 -8.75 0.78 -6.27
CA LEU A 159 -8.60 -0.02 -7.49
C LEU A 159 -9.25 0.64 -8.70
N TRP A 160 -10.46 1.17 -8.53
CA TRP A 160 -11.13 1.93 -9.58
C TRP A 160 -10.35 3.20 -9.95
N GLN A 161 -9.75 3.88 -8.97
CA GLN A 161 -8.94 5.07 -9.20
C GLN A 161 -7.71 4.75 -10.04
N ILE A 162 -6.94 3.74 -9.68
CA ILE A 162 -5.74 3.36 -10.43
C ILE A 162 -6.05 2.78 -11.82
N ASP A 163 -7.13 2.02 -11.97
CA ASP A 163 -7.55 1.47 -13.28
C ASP A 163 -7.95 2.59 -14.26
N ASN A 164 -8.42 3.72 -13.73
CA ASN A 164 -8.82 4.89 -14.52
C ASN A 164 -7.69 5.91 -14.73
N ILE A 165 -6.48 5.69 -14.22
CA ILE A 165 -5.32 6.51 -14.55
C ILE A 165 -4.97 6.25 -16.01
N LYS A 166 -5.47 7.10 -16.90
CA LYS A 166 -5.08 7.10 -18.30
C LYS A 166 -3.70 7.75 -18.41
N LYS A 167 -2.87 7.25 -19.33
CA LYS A 167 -1.56 7.83 -19.60
C LYS A 167 -1.66 9.35 -19.72
N ALA A 168 -1.22 10.04 -18.68
CA ALA A 168 -1.11 11.49 -18.73
C ALA A 168 0.08 11.83 -19.59
N LYS A 169 -0.17 12.33 -20.79
CA LYS A 169 0.86 12.67 -21.78
C LYS A 169 2.00 13.57 -21.29
N PRO A 170 1.82 14.48 -20.29
CA PRO A 170 2.92 15.39 -19.93
C PRO A 170 4.10 14.74 -19.23
N TYR A 171 3.96 13.56 -18.62
CA TYR A 171 5.01 12.95 -17.79
C TYR A 171 5.60 11.66 -18.36
N GLN A 172 5.35 11.33 -19.62
CA GLN A 172 5.96 10.16 -20.27
C GLN A 172 7.48 10.36 -20.48
N ILE A 173 8.22 10.35 -19.38
CA ILE A 173 9.68 10.42 -19.38
C ILE A 173 10.27 9.01 -19.44
N ALA A 174 9.70 8.06 -18.72
CA ALA A 174 10.00 6.64 -18.87
C ALA A 174 9.25 6.09 -20.09
N LYS A 175 9.99 5.57 -21.03
CA LYS A 175 9.48 5.34 -22.39
C LYS A 175 8.31 4.35 -22.46
N ASP A 176 8.20 3.33 -21.60
CA ASP A 176 7.24 2.26 -21.88
C ASP A 176 6.62 1.53 -20.67
N THR A 177 6.98 1.84 -19.43
CA THR A 177 6.49 1.07 -18.29
C THR A 177 5.92 1.97 -17.20
N ASN A 178 4.63 1.79 -16.91
CA ASN A 178 3.91 2.55 -15.89
C ASN A 178 3.24 1.59 -14.92
N PHE A 179 3.66 1.60 -13.67
CA PHE A 179 2.97 0.90 -12.61
C PHE A 179 1.92 1.80 -11.96
N LYS A 180 0.73 1.27 -11.77
CA LYS A 180 -0.36 1.89 -11.04
C LYS A 180 -0.54 1.10 -9.76
N VAL A 181 -0.52 1.76 -8.63
CA VAL A 181 -0.45 1.14 -7.32
C VAL A 181 -1.55 1.66 -6.43
N ALA A 182 -2.42 0.77 -5.96
CA ALA A 182 -3.25 1.04 -4.79
C ALA A 182 -2.47 0.59 -3.55
N LEU A 183 -1.98 1.55 -2.77
CA LEU A 183 -1.16 1.33 -1.59
C LEU A 183 -2.02 1.41 -0.34
N PHE A 184 -1.91 0.41 0.53
CA PHE A 184 -2.68 0.32 1.76
C PHE A 184 -1.78 0.27 2.98
N ALA A 185 -1.94 1.25 3.88
CA ALA A 185 -1.33 1.26 5.20
C ALA A 185 -2.29 0.57 6.20
N ILE A 186 -1.88 -0.56 6.76
CA ILE A 186 -2.79 -1.48 7.48
C ILE A 186 -2.19 -1.86 8.84
N PRO A 187 -2.61 -1.26 9.97
CA PRO A 187 -2.38 -1.84 11.27
C PRO A 187 -3.19 -3.13 11.44
N LEU A 188 -2.52 -4.18 11.91
CA LEU A 188 -3.13 -5.46 12.28
C LEU A 188 -3.27 -5.48 13.79
N SER A 189 -4.46 -5.27 14.29
CA SER A 189 -4.67 -5.06 15.73
C SER A 189 -5.98 -5.64 16.24
N CYS A 190 -6.06 -5.79 17.55
CA CYS A 190 -7.26 -6.20 18.26
C CYS A 190 -7.27 -5.58 19.66
N ALA A 191 -8.43 -5.57 20.31
CA ALA A 191 -8.47 -5.26 21.73
C ALA A 191 -7.56 -6.22 22.52
N ALA A 192 -6.82 -5.73 23.51
CA ALA A 192 -5.88 -6.54 24.30
C ALA A 192 -6.54 -7.78 24.95
N SER A 193 -7.84 -7.69 25.32
CA SER A 193 -8.62 -8.82 25.83
C SER A 193 -8.94 -9.90 24.78
N GLN A 194 -8.71 -9.63 23.51
CA GLN A 194 -9.01 -10.52 22.39
C GLN A 194 -7.73 -10.97 21.64
N THR A 195 -6.58 -10.85 22.26
CA THR A 195 -5.30 -11.27 21.69
C THR A 195 -5.34 -12.75 21.28
N PRO A 196 -5.07 -13.10 20.02
CA PRO A 196 -4.99 -14.49 19.57
C PRO A 196 -3.78 -15.22 20.16
N ASP A 197 -3.77 -16.53 20.01
CA ASP A 197 -2.61 -17.33 20.38
C ASP A 197 -1.44 -17.06 19.41
N ASP A 198 -0.19 -17.21 19.88
CA ASP A 198 1.03 -16.90 19.11
C ASP A 198 1.07 -17.59 17.72
N LYS A 199 0.56 -18.83 17.63
CA LYS A 199 0.49 -19.58 16.37
C LYS A 199 -0.45 -18.96 15.35
N ASP A 200 -1.54 -18.33 15.81
CA ASP A 200 -2.50 -17.68 14.94
C ASP A 200 -2.01 -16.30 14.57
N ILE A 201 -1.42 -15.56 15.51
CA ILE A 201 -0.81 -14.25 15.24
C ILE A 201 0.22 -14.35 14.09
N GLN A 202 1.05 -15.40 14.04
CA GLN A 202 2.05 -15.61 12.99
C GLN A 202 1.45 -15.79 11.58
N LYS A 203 0.16 -16.09 11.44
CA LYS A 203 -0.51 -16.21 10.16
C LYS A 203 -1.00 -14.86 9.61
N ALA A 204 -1.15 -13.85 10.48
CA ALA A 204 -1.73 -12.56 10.14
C ALA A 204 -1.03 -11.84 8.97
N PRO A 205 0.31 -11.84 8.86
CA PRO A 205 1.00 -11.25 7.72
C PRO A 205 0.55 -11.81 6.37
N LYS A 206 0.43 -13.14 6.28
CA LYS A 206 0.00 -13.79 5.03
C LYS A 206 -1.47 -13.52 4.73
N ALA A 207 -2.32 -13.48 5.75
CA ALA A 207 -3.75 -13.24 5.59
C ALA A 207 -4.03 -11.89 4.89
N VAL A 208 -3.24 -10.85 5.16
CA VAL A 208 -3.39 -9.55 4.46
C VAL A 208 -3.18 -9.70 2.96
N ALA A 209 -2.13 -10.39 2.53
CA ALA A 209 -1.85 -10.59 1.12
C ALA A 209 -2.94 -11.44 0.44
N ASP A 210 -3.40 -12.50 1.12
CA ASP A 210 -4.45 -13.39 0.62
C ASP A 210 -5.79 -12.63 0.48
N LEU A 211 -6.18 -11.82 1.48
CA LEU A 211 -7.40 -11.01 1.46
C LEU A 211 -7.39 -9.95 0.34
N LEU A 212 -6.26 -9.31 0.09
CA LEU A 212 -6.15 -8.35 -1.01
C LEU A 212 -6.16 -9.04 -2.37
N ALA A 213 -5.65 -10.27 -2.46
CA ALA A 213 -5.69 -11.05 -3.68
C ALA A 213 -7.12 -11.43 -4.11
N GLU A 214 -8.09 -11.47 -3.19
CA GLU A 214 -9.50 -11.69 -3.52
C GLU A 214 -10.13 -10.54 -4.34
N PHE A 215 -9.53 -9.34 -4.28
CA PHE A 215 -10.00 -8.17 -5.03
C PHE A 215 -9.39 -8.06 -6.44
N ILE A 216 -8.32 -8.83 -6.71
CA ILE A 216 -7.74 -8.88 -8.04
C ILE A 216 -8.38 -10.04 -8.81
N ASP A 217 -9.22 -9.71 -9.80
CA ASP A 217 -9.62 -10.70 -10.79
C ASP A 217 -8.36 -11.30 -11.41
N ASN A 218 -8.42 -12.54 -11.96
CA ASN A 218 -7.31 -13.25 -12.61
C ASN A 218 -6.70 -12.50 -13.82
N ARG A 219 -6.51 -11.19 -13.70
CA ARG A 219 -5.86 -10.35 -14.71
C ARG A 219 -4.36 -10.61 -14.67
N ARG A 220 -3.77 -10.97 -15.79
CA ARG A 220 -2.34 -11.32 -15.91
C ARG A 220 -1.39 -10.18 -15.53
N ASN A 221 -1.85 -8.93 -15.59
CA ASN A 221 -1.08 -7.72 -15.30
C ASN A 221 -1.43 -7.10 -13.94
N MET A 222 -1.97 -7.88 -13.01
CA MET A 222 -2.21 -7.46 -11.63
C MET A 222 -1.50 -8.39 -10.65
N GLY A 223 -1.10 -7.84 -9.49
CA GLY A 223 -0.47 -8.61 -8.44
C GLY A 223 -0.53 -7.91 -7.10
N VAL A 224 -0.26 -8.65 -6.02
CA VAL A 224 -0.21 -8.12 -4.65
C VAL A 224 1.19 -8.29 -4.09
N LEU A 225 1.75 -7.20 -3.58
CA LEU A 225 2.95 -7.16 -2.73
C LEU A 225 2.54 -6.70 -1.35
N CYS A 226 3.05 -7.35 -0.31
CA CYS A 226 2.74 -6.98 1.07
C CYS A 226 4.02 -7.00 1.91
N ALA A 227 4.46 -5.81 2.32
CA ALA A 227 5.56 -5.63 3.25
C ALA A 227 5.00 -5.55 4.67
N VAL A 228 5.52 -6.37 5.57
CA VAL A 228 5.03 -6.47 6.95
C VAL A 228 6.17 -6.23 7.93
N LEU A 229 5.92 -5.33 8.85
CA LEU A 229 6.76 -5.08 10.02
C LEU A 229 6.15 -5.79 11.23
N ASN A 230 6.94 -6.68 11.85
CA ASN A 230 6.61 -7.26 13.13
C ASN A 230 7.12 -6.32 14.24
N LEU A 231 6.20 -5.72 14.96
CA LEU A 231 6.49 -4.78 16.06
C LEU A 231 6.75 -5.52 17.38
N ASP A 232 6.36 -6.79 17.48
CA ASP A 232 6.51 -7.62 18.70
C ASP A 232 7.46 -8.82 18.47
N ALA A 233 8.52 -8.64 17.68
CA ALA A 233 9.42 -9.72 17.31
C ALA A 233 10.14 -10.39 18.52
N GLN A 234 10.16 -9.75 19.67
CA GLN A 234 10.78 -10.25 20.91
C GLN A 234 9.76 -10.76 21.94
N GLY A 235 8.45 -10.73 21.63
CA GLY A 235 7.40 -11.11 22.58
C GLY A 235 7.31 -10.16 23.80
N LYS A 236 7.90 -8.99 23.70
CA LYS A 236 7.75 -7.94 24.70
C LYS A 236 6.51 -7.14 24.34
N LYS A 237 5.50 -7.22 25.16
CA LYS A 237 4.21 -6.50 25.03
C LYS A 237 4.32 -4.95 25.04
N GLU A 238 5.47 -4.40 24.64
CA GLU A 238 5.74 -2.97 24.64
C GLU A 238 4.92 -2.20 23.59
N VAL A 239 4.28 -2.91 22.66
CA VAL A 239 3.46 -2.31 21.60
C VAL A 239 1.98 -2.19 22.00
N GLU A 240 1.64 -2.35 23.27
CA GLU A 240 0.29 -2.12 23.81
C GLU A 240 -0.19 -0.67 23.65
N THR A 241 0.63 0.21 23.08
CA THR A 241 0.40 1.67 23.17
C THR A 241 0.22 2.41 21.85
N LEU A 242 0.27 1.78 20.68
CA LEU A 242 -0.07 2.49 19.44
C LEU A 242 -1.53 3.00 19.44
N TYR A 243 -2.41 2.28 20.12
CA TYR A 243 -3.77 2.72 20.45
C TYR A 243 -4.07 2.30 21.87
N LEU A 244 -4.59 3.21 22.70
CA LEU A 244 -4.99 2.95 24.07
C LEU A 244 -5.83 1.67 24.16
N ASN A 245 -5.30 0.63 24.83
CA ASN A 245 -5.89 -0.69 25.06
C ASN A 245 -5.95 -1.65 23.86
N ASP A 246 -5.27 -1.37 22.76
CA ASP A 246 -5.19 -2.29 21.62
C ASP A 246 -3.82 -2.97 21.54
N PHE A 247 -3.83 -4.21 21.10
CA PHE A 247 -2.62 -4.98 20.77
C PHE A 247 -2.39 -4.95 19.25
N THR A 248 -1.25 -4.41 18.82
CA THR A 248 -0.90 -4.25 17.38
C THR A 248 0.48 -4.89 17.10
N PRO A 249 0.53 -6.21 16.89
CA PRO A 249 1.81 -6.92 16.67
C PRO A 249 2.41 -6.66 15.29
N TYR A 250 1.61 -6.27 14.31
CA TYR A 250 2.05 -6.07 12.94
C TYR A 250 1.52 -4.78 12.33
N PHE A 251 2.33 -4.21 11.47
CA PHE A 251 1.91 -3.18 10.54
C PHE A 251 2.26 -3.60 9.11
N ALA A 252 1.30 -3.48 8.19
CA ALA A 252 1.53 -3.84 6.79
C ALA A 252 1.44 -2.62 5.87
N LEU A 253 2.34 -2.57 4.89
CA LEU A 253 2.20 -1.78 3.66
C LEU A 253 1.93 -2.76 2.52
N ALA A 254 0.71 -2.76 2.04
CA ALA A 254 0.31 -3.68 0.99
C ALA A 254 -0.06 -2.91 -0.28
N ALA A 255 0.33 -3.43 -1.42
CA ALA A 255 0.09 -2.84 -2.72
C ALA A 255 -0.65 -3.80 -3.63
N VAL A 256 -1.73 -3.34 -4.23
CA VAL A 256 -2.25 -3.93 -5.47
C VAL A 256 -1.63 -3.18 -6.63
N VAL A 257 -0.92 -3.90 -7.48
CA VAL A 257 -0.11 -3.39 -8.58
C VAL A 257 -0.79 -3.72 -9.89
N LEU A 258 -0.89 -2.73 -10.79
CA LEU A 258 -1.41 -2.85 -12.15
C LEU A 258 -0.41 -2.20 -13.12
N GLU A 259 -0.12 -2.85 -14.24
CA GLU A 259 0.64 -2.29 -15.37
C GLU A 259 -0.26 -1.83 -16.52
#